data_40eee448d6341e4aea01f26311051221
#
_entry.id   40eee448d6341e4aea01f26311051221
#
_cell.length_a   1.000
_cell.length_b   1.000
_cell.length_c   1.000
_cell.angle_alpha   90.00
_cell.angle_beta   90.00
_cell.angle_gamma   90.00
#
_symmetry.space_group_name_H-M   'P 1'
#
loop_
_entity.id
_entity.type
_entity.pdbx_description
1 polymer ?
#
loop_
_entity_poly.entity_id
_entity_poly.type
_entity_poly.pdbx_seq_one_letter_code
_entity_poly.pdbx_strand_id
1 'polypeptide(L)'
;RGLGDVYKRQILYQFPFSNHFEELWGIAHRGDYDLSRHQEFSGENMEYLDVDTKEKYIPYVIEPSVGVERLLLAVFCDAYDEEKINEDDSRVLLHLHPALAPFKAAILPLTKHQSELANSLYQDLVQSFEVDYDVSGSIGKRYRRQDAIGTPYCITVDFDTEKDQTVTIRNRDTMEQTRIAIQDIKAFLMKETQL
;
A
#
# COMPACT_ATOMS: atom_id res chain seq x y z
N ARG A 1 27.45 7.75 12.62
CA ARG A 1 27.83 8.36 11.33
C ARG A 1 28.56 7.31 10.49
N GLY A 2 28.21 7.24 9.20
CA GLY A 2 28.96 6.46 8.23
C GLY A 2 30.30 7.13 7.84
N LEU A 3 31.15 6.37 7.18
CA LEU A 3 32.41 6.89 6.69
C LEU A 3 32.13 8.00 5.64
N GLY A 4 32.68 9.19 5.81
CA GLY A 4 32.45 10.34 4.94
C GLY A 4 31.24 11.23 5.26
N ASP A 5 30.38 10.83 6.23
CA ASP A 5 29.22 11.67 6.59
C ASP A 5 29.64 12.99 7.24
N VAL A 6 29.24 14.13 6.66
CA VAL A 6 29.40 15.45 7.27
C VAL A 6 28.35 15.65 8.37
N TYR A 7 27.09 15.37 8.05
CA TYR A 7 25.99 15.28 9.04
C TYR A 7 24.91 14.31 8.54
N LYS A 8 24.06 13.84 9.47
CA LYS A 8 22.96 12.94 9.19
C LYS A 8 21.67 13.44 9.84
N ARG A 9 20.57 13.36 9.10
CA ARG A 9 19.20 13.48 9.60
C ARG A 9 18.54 12.12 9.53
N GLN A 10 17.53 11.91 10.38
CA GLN A 10 16.82 10.63 10.44
C GLN A 10 15.33 10.88 10.58
N ILE A 11 14.54 10.02 9.93
CA ILE A 11 13.14 9.80 10.26
C ILE A 11 13.12 8.63 11.23
N LEU A 12 12.47 8.81 12.35
CA LEU A 12 12.39 7.81 13.41
C LEU A 12 10.97 7.28 13.51
N TYR A 13 10.84 6.01 13.83
CA TYR A 13 9.56 5.36 14.12
C TYR A 13 9.65 4.58 15.44
N GLN A 14 8.60 4.64 16.25
CA GLN A 14 8.51 3.85 17.47
C GLN A 14 7.71 2.58 17.17
N PHE A 15 8.41 1.48 17.02
CA PHE A 15 7.76 0.19 16.83
C PHE A 15 7.02 -0.26 18.09
N PRO A 16 5.88 -0.99 17.98
CA PRO A 16 5.10 -1.44 19.15
C PRO A 16 5.87 -2.31 20.15
N PHE A 17 6.92 -2.98 19.68
CA PHE A 17 7.79 -3.83 20.49
C PHE A 17 9.04 -3.12 21.02
N SER A 18 9.18 -1.81 20.77
CA SER A 18 10.31 -1.00 21.20
C SER A 18 9.88 0.10 22.16
N ASN A 19 10.69 0.34 23.21
CA ASN A 19 10.45 1.40 24.18
C ASN A 19 11.03 2.77 23.77
N HIS A 20 11.64 2.85 22.58
CA HIS A 20 12.27 4.07 22.06
C HIS A 20 12.07 4.19 20.54
N PHE A 21 12.26 5.40 20.05
CA PHE A 21 12.26 5.67 18.62
C PHE A 21 13.53 5.09 17.98
N GLU A 22 13.36 4.39 16.87
CA GLU A 22 14.43 3.78 16.10
C GLU A 22 14.50 4.40 14.70
N GLU A 23 15.69 4.37 14.10
CA GLU A 23 15.88 4.87 12.75
C GLU A 23 15.05 4.05 11.74
N LEU A 24 14.18 4.74 11.02
CA LEU A 24 13.44 4.19 9.89
C LEU A 24 14.10 4.58 8.57
N TRP A 25 14.52 5.83 8.46
CA TRP A 25 15.11 6.38 7.25
C TRP A 25 16.26 7.33 7.60
N GLY A 26 17.43 7.12 6.98
CA GLY A 26 18.58 7.96 7.11
C GLY A 26 18.73 8.90 5.90
N ILE A 27 19.13 10.15 6.14
CA ILE A 27 19.49 11.12 5.10
C ILE A 27 20.85 11.69 5.49
N ALA A 28 21.89 11.32 4.73
CA ALA A 28 23.27 11.70 5.01
C ALA A 28 23.76 12.73 3.98
N HIS A 29 24.43 13.78 4.47
CA HIS A 29 25.22 14.67 3.64
C HIS A 29 26.64 14.15 3.64
N ARG A 30 27.11 13.69 2.50
CA ARG A 30 28.41 13.00 2.35
C ARG A 30 29.51 13.91 1.82
N GLY A 31 29.18 15.15 1.48
CA GLY A 31 30.11 16.06 0.81
C GLY A 31 30.52 15.52 -0.56
N ASP A 32 31.73 15.77 -0.94
CA ASP A 32 32.37 15.29 -2.16
C ASP A 32 33.11 13.94 -1.97
N TYR A 33 33.05 13.35 -0.76
CA TYR A 33 33.86 12.19 -0.37
C TYR A 33 33.69 11.02 -1.35
N ASP A 34 32.45 10.63 -1.65
CA ASP A 34 32.19 9.44 -2.48
C ASP A 34 32.69 9.63 -3.90
N LEU A 35 32.36 10.75 -4.54
CA LEU A 35 32.76 11.01 -5.92
C LEU A 35 34.26 11.24 -6.05
N SER A 36 34.87 11.88 -5.07
CA SER A 36 36.34 12.05 -5.03
C SER A 36 37.03 10.68 -4.95
N ARG A 37 36.53 9.75 -4.11
CA ARG A 37 37.06 8.38 -4.01
C ARG A 37 36.83 7.57 -5.27
N HIS A 38 35.64 7.68 -5.86
CA HIS A 38 35.36 7.02 -7.13
C HIS A 38 36.29 7.51 -8.24
N GLN A 39 36.51 8.81 -8.34
CA GLN A 39 37.44 9.38 -9.32
C GLN A 39 38.89 8.89 -9.09
N GLU A 40 39.34 8.91 -7.83
CA GLU A 40 40.69 8.46 -7.45
C GLU A 40 40.96 7.00 -7.85
N PHE A 41 40.02 6.09 -7.55
CA PHE A 41 40.22 4.65 -7.74
C PHE A 41 39.84 4.13 -9.13
N SER A 42 38.90 4.76 -9.82
CA SER A 42 38.49 4.36 -11.17
C SER A 42 39.28 5.05 -12.28
N GLY A 43 39.82 6.25 -12.02
CA GLY A 43 40.40 7.12 -13.03
C GLY A 43 39.34 7.84 -13.88
N GLU A 44 38.05 7.60 -13.65
CA GLU A 44 36.95 8.27 -14.38
C GLU A 44 36.70 9.69 -13.81
N ASN A 45 36.38 10.62 -14.69
CA ASN A 45 36.11 12.01 -14.26
C ASN A 45 34.69 12.11 -13.63
N MET A 46 34.63 12.50 -12.37
CA MET A 46 33.40 12.73 -11.59
C MET A 46 33.05 14.20 -11.41
N GLU A 47 33.76 15.10 -12.13
CA GLU A 47 33.47 16.52 -12.07
C GLU A 47 32.20 16.89 -12.84
N TYR A 48 31.41 17.79 -12.28
CA TYR A 48 30.30 18.46 -12.94
C TYR A 48 30.80 19.81 -13.49
N LEU A 49 30.39 20.14 -14.72
CA LEU A 49 30.59 21.46 -15.29
C LEU A 49 29.31 22.27 -15.13
N ASP A 50 29.35 23.29 -14.31
CA ASP A 50 28.25 24.25 -14.21
C ASP A 50 28.14 25.03 -15.53
N VAL A 51 26.97 24.96 -16.15
CA VAL A 51 26.73 25.55 -17.48
C VAL A 51 26.63 27.07 -17.45
N ASP A 52 26.32 27.66 -16.30
CA ASP A 52 26.15 29.09 -16.12
C ASP A 52 27.47 29.75 -15.72
N THR A 53 28.14 29.20 -14.71
CA THR A 53 29.41 29.76 -14.20
C THR A 53 30.64 29.28 -14.96
N LYS A 54 30.52 28.18 -15.73
CA LYS A 54 31.64 27.48 -16.40
C LYS A 54 32.68 26.89 -15.45
N GLU A 55 32.38 26.82 -14.18
CA GLU A 55 33.24 26.19 -13.17
C GLU A 55 33.07 24.68 -13.15
N LYS A 56 34.16 23.97 -12.88
CA LYS A 56 34.16 22.53 -12.65
C LYS A 56 34.34 22.24 -11.17
N TYR A 57 33.56 21.35 -10.65
CA TYR A 57 33.67 20.89 -9.26
C TYR A 57 33.16 19.46 -9.11
N ILE A 58 33.60 18.79 -8.06
CA ILE A 58 33.03 17.49 -7.65
C ILE A 58 31.76 17.76 -6.81
N PRO A 59 30.57 17.32 -7.25
CA PRO A 59 29.32 17.59 -6.55
C PRO A 59 29.26 16.95 -5.16
N TYR A 60 28.51 17.57 -4.26
CA TYR A 60 28.17 16.96 -2.99
C TYR A 60 27.06 15.93 -3.16
N VAL A 61 27.18 14.84 -2.43
CA VAL A 61 26.20 13.75 -2.43
C VAL A 61 25.28 13.86 -1.21
N ILE A 62 23.98 13.85 -1.46
CA ILE A 62 22.95 13.66 -0.43
C ILE A 62 22.38 12.26 -0.63
N GLU A 63 22.57 11.41 0.36
CA GLU A 63 22.19 9.99 0.33
C GLU A 63 20.97 9.76 1.23
N PRO A 64 19.75 9.63 0.68
CA PRO A 64 18.63 9.02 1.38
C PRO A 64 18.76 7.49 1.36
N SER A 65 18.59 6.85 2.53
CA SER A 65 18.72 5.40 2.68
C SER A 65 17.62 4.86 3.57
N VAL A 66 16.87 3.88 3.07
CA VAL A 66 15.79 3.20 3.79
C VAL A 66 15.82 1.70 3.54
N GLY A 67 15.60 0.91 4.60
CA GLY A 67 15.39 -0.53 4.47
C GLY A 67 13.93 -0.81 4.09
N VAL A 68 13.71 -1.46 2.92
CA VAL A 68 12.36 -1.74 2.41
C VAL A 68 11.57 -2.62 3.38
N GLU A 69 12.19 -3.66 3.93
CA GLU A 69 11.55 -4.58 4.88
C GLU A 69 11.19 -3.86 6.19
N ARG A 70 12.06 -2.94 6.64
CA ARG A 70 11.81 -2.15 7.85
C ARG A 70 10.69 -1.13 7.64
N LEU A 71 10.63 -0.51 6.46
CA LEU A 71 9.53 0.37 6.09
C LEU A 71 8.20 -0.40 6.00
N LEU A 72 8.21 -1.59 5.38
CA LEU A 72 7.02 -2.45 5.29
C LEU A 72 6.53 -2.85 6.68
N LEU A 73 7.44 -3.23 7.59
CA LEU A 73 7.09 -3.54 8.97
C LEU A 73 6.45 -2.35 9.68
N ALA A 74 6.99 -1.14 9.50
CA ALA A 74 6.41 0.08 10.07
C ALA A 74 5.00 0.35 9.54
N VAL A 75 4.78 0.19 8.23
CA VAL A 75 3.46 0.32 7.59
C VAL A 75 2.46 -0.69 8.16
N PHE A 76 2.85 -1.95 8.35
CA PHE A 76 1.97 -2.95 8.94
C PHE A 76 1.68 -2.67 10.42
N CYS A 77 2.67 -2.25 11.20
CA CYS A 77 2.47 -1.88 12.60
C CYS A 77 1.52 -0.69 12.75
N ASP A 78 1.59 0.28 11.84
CA ASP A 78 0.73 1.46 11.83
C ASP A 78 -0.69 1.16 11.37
N ALA A 79 -0.82 0.24 10.41
CA ALA A 79 -2.10 -0.13 9.82
C ALA A 79 -2.89 -1.17 10.64
N TYR A 80 -2.24 -1.91 11.55
CA TYR A 80 -2.87 -2.98 12.30
C TYR A 80 -3.78 -2.44 13.39
N ASP A 81 -5.02 -2.95 13.45
CA ASP A 81 -5.98 -2.64 14.50
C ASP A 81 -6.84 -3.85 14.87
N GLU A 82 -7.28 -3.89 16.14
CA GLU A 82 -8.26 -4.83 16.67
C GLU A 82 -9.49 -4.06 17.16
N GLU A 83 -10.45 -3.87 16.26
CA GLU A 83 -11.66 -3.12 16.53
C GLU A 83 -12.73 -3.97 17.24
N LYS A 84 -13.23 -3.48 18.37
CA LYS A 84 -14.40 -4.08 19.02
C LYS A 84 -15.68 -3.64 18.31
N ILE A 85 -16.44 -4.62 17.81
CA ILE A 85 -17.75 -4.39 17.20
C ILE A 85 -18.84 -4.33 18.27
N ASN A 86 -18.76 -5.24 19.26
CA ASN A 86 -19.61 -5.29 20.44
C ASN A 86 -18.88 -6.02 21.58
N GLU A 87 -19.57 -6.34 22.67
CA GLU A 87 -18.95 -6.98 23.85
C GLU A 87 -18.30 -8.34 23.55
N ASP A 88 -18.89 -9.12 22.62
CA ASP A 88 -18.50 -10.49 22.31
C ASP A 88 -17.82 -10.64 20.93
N ASP A 89 -17.72 -9.57 20.13
CA ASP A 89 -17.22 -9.64 18.76
C ASP A 89 -16.18 -8.54 18.49
N SER A 90 -15.06 -8.96 17.94
CA SER A 90 -14.01 -8.06 17.46
C SER A 90 -13.58 -8.43 16.04
N ARG A 91 -13.00 -7.48 15.35
CA ARG A 91 -12.37 -7.73 14.04
C ARG A 91 -10.94 -7.23 14.00
N VAL A 92 -10.09 -8.00 13.36
CA VAL A 92 -8.75 -7.59 12.98
C VAL A 92 -8.82 -6.87 11.65
N LEU A 93 -8.16 -5.73 11.54
CA LEU A 93 -8.02 -5.01 10.28
C LEU A 93 -6.59 -4.56 10.05
N LEU A 94 -6.28 -4.37 8.76
CA LEU A 94 -5.14 -3.59 8.33
C LEU A 94 -5.66 -2.34 7.60
N HIS A 95 -5.55 -1.17 8.22
CA HIS A 95 -5.93 0.13 7.66
C HIS A 95 -4.93 0.61 6.60
N LEU A 96 -4.54 -0.28 5.69
CA LEU A 96 -3.66 0.09 4.60
C LEU A 96 -4.32 1.13 3.70
N HIS A 97 -3.53 2.13 3.27
CA HIS A 97 -3.98 3.01 2.19
C HIS A 97 -4.40 2.16 0.99
N PRO A 98 -5.54 2.44 0.32
CA PRO A 98 -6.04 1.59 -0.77
C PRO A 98 -5.02 1.31 -1.87
N ALA A 99 -4.14 2.26 -2.18
CA ALA A 99 -3.06 2.06 -3.15
C ALA A 99 -2.00 1.05 -2.70
N LEU A 100 -1.81 0.86 -1.38
CA LEU A 100 -0.84 -0.09 -0.81
C LEU A 100 -1.45 -1.45 -0.48
N ALA A 101 -2.79 -1.57 -0.49
CA ALA A 101 -3.48 -2.82 -0.22
C ALA A 101 -3.10 -3.90 -1.26
N PRO A 102 -2.87 -5.17 -0.84
CA PRO A 102 -2.50 -6.25 -1.77
C PRO A 102 -3.59 -6.54 -2.79
N PHE A 103 -4.86 -6.44 -2.38
CA PHE A 103 -6.02 -6.47 -3.28
C PHE A 103 -6.77 -5.14 -3.18
N LYS A 104 -7.18 -4.60 -4.35
CA LYS A 104 -7.95 -3.36 -4.43
C LYS A 104 -9.42 -3.59 -4.11
N ALA A 105 -9.90 -4.78 -4.45
CA ALA A 105 -11.24 -5.25 -4.13
C ALA A 105 -11.28 -6.76 -3.96
N ALA A 106 -12.34 -7.27 -3.30
CA ALA A 106 -12.68 -8.69 -3.29
C ALA A 106 -14.09 -8.90 -3.82
N ILE A 107 -14.26 -9.86 -4.73
CA ILE A 107 -15.54 -10.21 -5.32
C ILE A 107 -16.15 -11.37 -4.53
N LEU A 108 -17.32 -11.14 -3.96
CA LEU A 108 -17.96 -12.02 -3.01
C LEU A 108 -19.40 -12.37 -3.49
N PRO A 109 -19.64 -13.53 -4.13
CA PRO A 109 -21.02 -13.93 -4.43
C PRO A 109 -21.76 -14.22 -3.12
N LEU A 110 -22.94 -13.65 -2.94
CA LEU A 110 -23.73 -13.86 -1.70
C LEU A 110 -24.04 -15.33 -1.45
N THR A 111 -24.45 -16.05 -2.50
CA THR A 111 -24.65 -17.51 -2.49
C THR A 111 -24.00 -18.14 -3.71
N LYS A 112 -24.03 -19.49 -3.76
CA LYS A 112 -23.53 -20.23 -4.93
C LYS A 112 -24.27 -19.90 -6.24
N HIS A 113 -25.50 -19.41 -6.14
CA HIS A 113 -26.30 -19.05 -7.30
C HIS A 113 -25.68 -17.88 -8.09
N GLN A 114 -25.09 -16.91 -7.38
CA GLN A 114 -24.44 -15.75 -7.99
C GLN A 114 -22.99 -16.01 -8.43
N SER A 115 -22.48 -17.24 -8.27
CA SER A 115 -21.05 -17.53 -8.55
C SER A 115 -20.65 -17.32 -10.00
N GLU A 116 -21.53 -17.59 -10.96
CA GLU A 116 -21.23 -17.43 -12.38
C GLU A 116 -21.06 -15.93 -12.73
N LEU A 117 -22.03 -15.09 -12.32
CA LEU A 117 -21.96 -13.65 -12.53
C LEU A 117 -20.79 -13.02 -11.78
N ALA A 118 -20.56 -13.41 -10.53
CA ALA A 118 -19.43 -12.96 -9.72
C ALA A 118 -18.08 -13.34 -10.34
N ASN A 119 -17.97 -14.56 -10.89
CA ASN A 119 -16.76 -14.98 -11.59
C ASN A 119 -16.53 -14.18 -12.89
N SER A 120 -17.59 -13.91 -13.64
CA SER A 120 -17.50 -13.05 -14.84
C SER A 120 -16.98 -11.66 -14.49
N LEU A 121 -17.52 -11.06 -13.42
CA LEU A 121 -17.06 -9.76 -12.92
C LEU A 121 -15.58 -9.83 -12.46
N TYR A 122 -15.20 -10.89 -11.75
CA TYR A 122 -13.81 -11.11 -11.33
C TYR A 122 -12.86 -11.17 -12.53
N GLN A 123 -13.20 -11.97 -13.58
CA GLN A 123 -12.38 -12.10 -14.79
C GLN A 123 -12.22 -10.78 -15.55
N ASP A 124 -13.22 -9.90 -15.50
CA ASP A 124 -13.13 -8.56 -16.08
C ASP A 124 -12.26 -7.62 -15.26
N LEU A 125 -12.37 -7.64 -13.94
CA LEU A 125 -11.64 -6.72 -13.05
C LEU A 125 -10.16 -7.10 -12.90
N VAL A 126 -9.82 -8.40 -12.88
CA VAL A 126 -8.43 -8.88 -12.73
C VAL A 126 -7.52 -8.45 -13.89
N GLN A 127 -8.09 -8.04 -15.02
CA GLN A 127 -7.33 -7.49 -16.15
C GLN A 127 -6.72 -6.10 -15.84
N SER A 128 -7.23 -5.41 -14.81
CA SER A 128 -6.86 -4.01 -14.54
C SER A 128 -6.45 -3.76 -13.07
N PHE A 129 -6.84 -4.66 -12.17
CA PHE A 129 -6.62 -4.51 -10.73
C PHE A 129 -6.24 -5.84 -10.08
N GLU A 130 -5.48 -5.79 -9.00
CA GLU A 130 -5.33 -6.92 -8.08
C GLU A 130 -6.64 -7.08 -7.31
N VAL A 131 -7.41 -8.12 -7.63
CA VAL A 131 -8.67 -8.47 -6.98
C VAL A 131 -8.64 -9.90 -6.45
N ASP A 132 -9.30 -10.13 -5.32
CA ASP A 132 -9.52 -11.45 -4.77
C ASP A 132 -10.93 -11.96 -5.08
N TYR A 133 -11.11 -13.28 -5.05
CA TYR A 133 -12.40 -13.96 -5.25
C TYR A 133 -12.63 -15.00 -4.16
N ASP A 134 -13.60 -14.75 -3.26
CA ASP A 134 -13.82 -15.61 -2.12
C ASP A 134 -15.27 -16.13 -2.04
N VAL A 135 -15.41 -17.45 -1.98
CA VAL A 135 -16.69 -18.18 -1.88
C VAL A 135 -16.80 -19.02 -0.61
N SER A 136 -15.76 -19.01 0.24
CA SER A 136 -15.64 -19.93 1.36
C SER A 136 -16.37 -19.43 2.61
N GLY A 137 -17.33 -20.20 3.09
CA GLY A 137 -18.08 -19.92 4.32
C GLY A 137 -19.14 -18.82 4.15
N SER A 138 -19.61 -18.24 5.27
CA SER A 138 -20.60 -17.16 5.25
C SER A 138 -20.01 -15.84 4.76
N ILE A 139 -20.87 -14.95 4.24
CA ILE A 139 -20.47 -13.63 3.77
C ILE A 139 -19.75 -12.82 4.88
N GLY A 140 -20.23 -12.90 6.11
CA GLY A 140 -19.59 -12.22 7.25
C GLY A 140 -18.15 -12.72 7.51
N LYS A 141 -17.90 -14.05 7.38
CA LYS A 141 -16.53 -14.59 7.51
C LYS A 141 -15.62 -14.14 6.38
N ARG A 142 -16.17 -13.98 5.17
CA ARG A 142 -15.42 -13.47 4.02
C ARG A 142 -15.03 -12.00 4.21
N TYR A 143 -15.95 -11.16 4.68
CA TYR A 143 -15.64 -9.77 5.05
C TYR A 143 -14.50 -9.71 6.08
N ARG A 144 -14.55 -10.53 7.15
CA ARG A 144 -13.50 -10.56 8.18
C ARG A 144 -12.13 -10.93 7.62
N ARG A 145 -12.05 -11.88 6.68
CA ARG A 145 -10.78 -12.21 6.01
C ARG A 145 -10.25 -11.04 5.20
N GLN A 146 -11.12 -10.37 4.47
CA GLN A 146 -10.72 -9.20 3.66
C GLN A 146 -10.32 -8.02 4.54
N ASP A 147 -11.02 -7.77 5.63
CA ASP A 147 -10.65 -6.77 6.64
C ASP A 147 -9.23 -7.06 7.19
N ALA A 148 -8.95 -8.32 7.54
CA ALA A 148 -7.67 -8.73 8.13
C ALA A 148 -6.47 -8.63 7.18
N ILE A 149 -6.67 -8.77 5.86
CA ILE A 149 -5.60 -8.61 4.87
C ILE A 149 -5.52 -7.20 4.29
N GLY A 150 -6.43 -6.30 4.69
CA GLY A 150 -6.40 -4.89 4.32
C GLY A 150 -7.04 -4.57 2.98
N THR A 151 -7.90 -5.43 2.42
CA THR A 151 -8.66 -5.14 1.19
C THR A 151 -9.65 -4.00 1.45
N PRO A 152 -9.55 -2.85 0.75
CA PRO A 152 -10.36 -1.67 1.07
C PRO A 152 -11.83 -1.81 0.70
N TYR A 153 -12.14 -2.59 -0.34
CA TYR A 153 -13.50 -2.72 -0.86
C TYR A 153 -13.90 -4.18 -1.07
N CYS A 154 -15.06 -4.57 -0.53
CA CYS A 154 -15.69 -5.85 -0.83
C CYS A 154 -16.90 -5.62 -1.73
N ILE A 155 -16.91 -6.27 -2.89
CA ILE A 155 -17.97 -6.17 -3.90
C ILE A 155 -18.83 -7.42 -3.81
N THR A 156 -20.06 -7.28 -3.29
CA THR A 156 -20.98 -8.39 -3.13
C THR A 156 -21.96 -8.46 -4.31
N VAL A 157 -21.96 -9.61 -4.97
CA VAL A 157 -22.94 -9.96 -6.01
C VAL A 157 -24.10 -10.69 -5.33
N ASP A 158 -25.28 -10.09 -5.34
CA ASP A 158 -26.47 -10.53 -4.63
C ASP A 158 -27.65 -10.87 -5.56
N PHE A 159 -28.83 -11.15 -5.00
CA PHE A 159 -30.02 -11.57 -5.76
C PHE A 159 -30.60 -10.47 -6.67
N ASP A 160 -30.34 -9.22 -6.37
CA ASP A 160 -30.84 -8.09 -7.14
C ASP A 160 -29.90 -7.72 -8.31
N THR A 161 -28.62 -8.12 -8.20
CA THR A 161 -27.57 -7.83 -9.20
C THR A 161 -27.97 -8.26 -10.62
N GLU A 162 -28.61 -9.43 -10.75
CA GLU A 162 -29.07 -9.92 -12.06
C GLU A 162 -30.20 -9.07 -12.68
N LYS A 163 -31.00 -8.43 -11.83
CA LYS A 163 -32.17 -7.65 -12.25
C LYS A 163 -31.81 -6.21 -12.60
N ASP A 164 -30.99 -5.60 -11.75
CA ASP A 164 -30.72 -4.17 -11.78
C ASP A 164 -29.31 -3.80 -12.22
N GLN A 165 -28.46 -4.82 -12.50
CA GLN A 165 -27.05 -4.67 -12.90
C GLN A 165 -26.24 -3.80 -11.90
N THR A 166 -26.56 -3.89 -10.61
CA THR A 166 -25.83 -3.24 -9.54
C THR A 166 -25.23 -4.24 -8.57
N VAL A 167 -24.20 -3.85 -7.86
CA VAL A 167 -23.54 -4.62 -6.79
C VAL A 167 -23.47 -3.80 -5.52
N THR A 168 -23.31 -4.45 -4.39
CA THR A 168 -23.06 -3.80 -3.11
C THR A 168 -21.57 -3.69 -2.88
N ILE A 169 -21.06 -2.45 -2.71
CA ILE A 169 -19.68 -2.19 -2.28
C ILE A 169 -19.68 -1.88 -0.79
N ARG A 170 -18.89 -2.65 -0.02
CA ARG A 170 -18.64 -2.40 1.39
C ARG A 170 -17.24 -1.80 1.56
N ASN A 171 -17.15 -0.68 2.24
CA ASN A 171 -15.89 -0.09 2.66
C ASN A 171 -15.37 -0.82 3.92
N ARG A 172 -14.08 -1.18 3.94
CA ARG A 172 -13.42 -1.88 5.05
C ARG A 172 -13.47 -1.06 6.35
N ASP A 173 -13.15 0.23 6.27
CA ASP A 173 -12.92 1.06 7.45
C ASP A 173 -14.24 1.48 8.11
N THR A 174 -15.22 1.91 7.32
CA THR A 174 -16.52 2.39 7.83
C THR A 174 -17.58 1.30 7.94
N MET A 175 -17.38 0.14 7.31
CA MET A 175 -18.40 -0.91 7.08
C MET A 175 -19.64 -0.46 6.31
N GLU A 176 -19.67 0.78 5.84
CA GLU A 176 -20.77 1.29 5.03
C GLU A 176 -20.89 0.51 3.72
N GLN A 177 -22.13 0.30 3.33
CA GLN A 177 -22.47 -0.42 2.11
C GLN A 177 -23.28 0.49 1.18
N THR A 178 -22.81 0.60 -0.05
CA THR A 178 -23.48 1.39 -1.09
C THR A 178 -23.69 0.55 -2.34
N ARG A 179 -24.77 0.83 -3.10
CA ARG A 179 -24.98 0.17 -4.40
C ARG A 179 -24.38 1.01 -5.51
N ILE A 180 -23.73 0.32 -6.45
CA ILE A 180 -23.12 0.92 -7.64
C ILE A 180 -23.42 0.06 -8.87
N ALA A 181 -23.57 0.67 -10.02
CA ALA A 181 -23.74 -0.09 -11.27
C ALA A 181 -22.44 -0.85 -11.62
N ILE A 182 -22.57 -2.05 -12.15
CA ILE A 182 -21.42 -2.89 -12.54
C ILE A 182 -20.49 -2.14 -13.48
N GLN A 183 -21.02 -1.40 -14.43
CA GLN A 183 -20.24 -0.60 -15.40
C GLN A 183 -19.38 0.49 -14.76
N ASP A 184 -19.72 0.96 -13.55
CA ASP A 184 -19.04 2.07 -12.88
C ASP A 184 -17.94 1.57 -11.92
N ILE A 185 -17.82 0.26 -11.67
CA ILE A 185 -16.87 -0.33 -10.71
C ILE A 185 -15.41 0.03 -11.08
N LYS A 186 -15.02 -0.10 -12.34
CA LYS A 186 -13.65 0.21 -12.77
C LYS A 186 -13.28 1.66 -12.53
N ALA A 187 -14.20 2.58 -12.86
CA ALA A 187 -13.97 4.01 -12.61
C ALA A 187 -13.90 4.32 -11.12
N PHE A 188 -14.76 3.70 -10.31
CA PHE A 188 -14.72 3.79 -8.85
C PHE A 188 -13.36 3.30 -8.30
N LEU A 189 -12.95 2.07 -8.63
CA LEU A 189 -11.68 1.51 -8.14
C LEU A 189 -10.48 2.35 -8.60
N MET A 190 -10.47 2.79 -9.86
CA MET A 190 -9.40 3.65 -10.39
C MET A 190 -9.25 4.92 -9.57
N LYS A 191 -10.36 5.57 -9.20
CA LYS A 191 -10.36 6.80 -8.40
C LYS A 191 -9.92 6.55 -6.95
N GLU A 192 -10.44 5.50 -6.31
CA GLU A 192 -10.31 5.29 -4.87
C GLU A 192 -9.03 4.53 -4.48
N THR A 193 -8.30 3.93 -5.44
CA THR A 193 -7.11 3.12 -5.16
C THR A 193 -5.80 3.69 -5.72
N GLN A 194 -5.82 4.94 -6.22
CA GLN A 194 -4.61 5.66 -6.63
C GLN A 194 -3.94 6.37 -5.43
N LEU A 195 -2.63 6.63 -5.57
CA LEU A 195 -1.85 7.47 -4.65
C LEU A 195 -2.09 8.95 -4.93
#